data_9ab621bd489a27063bf481829aac5d79
#
_entry.id   9ab621bd489a27063bf481829aac5d79
#
_cell.length_a   1.000
_cell.length_b   1.000
_cell.length_c   1.000
_cell.angle_alpha   90.00
_cell.angle_beta   90.00
_cell.angle_gamma   90.00
#
_symmetry.space_group_name_H-M   'P 1'
#
loop_
_entity.id
_entity.type
_entity.pdbx_description
1 polymer ?
#
loop_
_entity_poly.entity_id
_entity_poly.type
_entity_poly.pdbx_seq_one_letter_code
_entity_poly.pdbx_strand_id
1 'polypeptide(L)'
;DKTESNVEKCPVMHGSMTKNTTSGTSNKDWWPDQLNLSILHQHDTKSNPMGEDFDYKSEFEKLDYFALKQDLLDLMTDSQDWWPADYGHYGPFFIRLTWHAAGTYRSTDGRGGGGTGAQRFAPLNSWPDNGNLDKARRLLWPVKEKYGNKISWADLLILSGNVAIESMGGKTYGFSGGRPDIWAPEEDILWGVEEQWLENTRYQGERELDNPLAAVQMGLIYVNPQGPDANPDPMASAHDIRTTFGRMAMNDYETVALVAGGHTFGKCHGAGDAELVQTEPEGAPIEQMGLGWTNAHGIGMGQDTITSGLEGAWTTNPIKWDNGYFELLFKYDWELGKSPAGAHQWYAKDQKEEDMAPSAHDSDKKEPTIM
;
A
#
# COMPACT_ATOMS: atom_id res chain seq x y z
N ASP A 1 21.22 -13.80 -34.96
CA ASP A 1 20.77 -12.45 -34.58
C ASP A 1 19.52 -12.60 -33.76
N LYS A 2 19.71 -12.56 -32.44
CA LYS A 2 18.59 -12.48 -31.49
C LYS A 2 18.38 -10.99 -31.22
N THR A 3 17.29 -10.47 -31.72
CA THR A 3 16.77 -9.16 -31.31
C THR A 3 16.31 -9.28 -29.87
N GLU A 4 17.06 -8.73 -28.94
CA GLU A 4 16.61 -8.48 -27.58
C GLU A 4 15.49 -7.44 -27.66
N SER A 5 14.29 -7.82 -27.27
CA SER A 5 13.18 -6.87 -27.03
C SER A 5 13.53 -6.10 -25.76
N ASN A 6 13.84 -4.83 -25.87
CA ASN A 6 13.85 -3.91 -24.76
C ASN A 6 12.41 -3.74 -24.27
N VAL A 7 12.00 -4.55 -23.32
CA VAL A 7 10.80 -4.28 -22.53
C VAL A 7 11.20 -3.15 -21.56
N GLU A 8 10.63 -1.97 -21.74
CA GLU A 8 10.78 -0.89 -20.79
C GLU A 8 10.20 -1.34 -19.44
N LYS A 9 11.07 -1.55 -18.48
CA LYS A 9 10.71 -2.01 -17.13
C LYS A 9 10.11 -0.86 -16.35
N CYS A 10 9.05 -1.13 -15.58
CA CYS A 10 8.48 -0.16 -14.65
C CYS A 10 9.56 0.33 -13.67
N PRO A 11 9.72 1.64 -13.44
CA PRO A 11 10.80 2.19 -12.61
C PRO A 11 10.85 1.63 -11.19
N VAL A 12 9.72 1.23 -10.62
CA VAL A 12 9.65 0.71 -9.24
C VAL A 12 10.13 -0.76 -9.11
N MET A 13 10.51 -1.40 -10.21
CA MET A 13 10.73 -2.86 -10.28
C MET A 13 12.16 -3.33 -10.06
N HIS A 14 13.08 -2.49 -9.64
CA HIS A 14 14.51 -2.85 -9.53
C HIS A 14 15.08 -2.92 -8.12
N GLY A 15 14.24 -3.17 -7.11
CA GLY A 15 14.75 -3.72 -5.87
C GLY A 15 15.39 -5.08 -6.18
N SER A 16 16.70 -5.20 -6.11
CA SER A 16 17.38 -6.48 -6.31
C SER A 16 16.94 -7.41 -5.19
N MET A 17 16.06 -8.37 -5.49
CA MET A 17 15.76 -9.45 -4.55
C MET A 17 17.03 -10.25 -4.32
N THR A 18 17.80 -9.86 -3.32
CA THR A 18 18.96 -10.64 -2.90
C THR A 18 18.45 -11.91 -2.26
N LYS A 19 18.84 -13.05 -2.83
CA LYS A 19 18.61 -14.35 -2.18
C LYS A 19 19.16 -14.25 -0.77
N ASN A 20 18.29 -14.51 0.20
CA ASN A 20 18.65 -14.51 1.61
C ASN A 20 19.76 -15.56 1.83
N THR A 21 21.00 -15.10 2.01
CA THR A 21 22.16 -15.94 2.24
C THR A 21 22.44 -16.17 3.72
N THR A 22 21.39 -16.17 4.55
CA THR A 22 21.58 -16.64 5.92
C THR A 22 22.06 -18.09 5.91
N SER A 23 23.13 -18.35 6.62
CA SER A 23 23.94 -19.57 6.62
C SER A 23 23.25 -20.83 7.19
N GLY A 24 21.96 -20.89 7.16
CA GLY A 24 21.17 -22.09 7.56
C GLY A 24 20.37 -22.60 6.38
N THR A 25 20.44 -23.88 6.10
CA THR A 25 19.50 -24.51 5.17
C THR A 25 18.13 -24.62 5.84
N SER A 26 17.11 -24.06 5.18
CA SER A 26 15.71 -24.26 5.54
C SER A 26 15.11 -25.40 4.71
N ASN A 27 13.91 -25.88 5.08
CA ASN A 27 13.20 -26.85 4.25
C ASN A 27 12.90 -26.30 2.83
N LYS A 28 12.85 -24.97 2.66
CA LYS A 28 12.71 -24.33 1.35
C LYS A 28 13.91 -24.57 0.44
N ASP A 29 15.11 -24.69 1.01
CA ASP A 29 16.34 -24.92 0.24
C ASP A 29 16.39 -26.34 -0.35
N TRP A 30 15.56 -27.23 0.14
CA TRP A 30 15.45 -28.63 -0.30
C TRP A 30 14.19 -28.89 -1.13
N TRP A 31 13.37 -27.89 -1.35
CA TRP A 31 12.20 -28.01 -2.21
C TRP A 31 12.65 -28.24 -3.69
N PRO A 32 11.99 -29.12 -4.46
CA PRO A 32 10.75 -29.86 -4.12
C PRO A 32 10.97 -31.20 -3.42
N ASP A 33 12.21 -31.61 -3.15
CA ASP A 33 12.53 -32.96 -2.67
C ASP A 33 12.15 -33.20 -1.21
N GLN A 34 11.88 -32.12 -0.46
CA GLN A 34 11.42 -32.21 0.92
C GLN A 34 10.12 -31.43 1.15
N LEU A 35 9.26 -32.01 1.99
CA LEU A 35 8.02 -31.37 2.40
C LEU A 35 8.32 -30.16 3.30
N ASN A 36 7.77 -28.99 2.97
CA ASN A 36 7.80 -27.86 3.88
C ASN A 36 6.82 -28.10 5.04
N LEU A 37 7.36 -28.31 6.23
CA LEU A 37 6.59 -28.59 7.45
C LEU A 37 6.31 -27.31 8.27
N SER A 38 6.80 -26.15 7.89
CA SER A 38 6.61 -24.89 8.64
C SER A 38 5.13 -24.52 8.78
N ILE A 39 4.31 -24.89 7.78
CA ILE A 39 2.86 -24.71 7.83
C ILE A 39 2.19 -25.39 9.02
N LEU A 40 2.74 -26.50 9.53
CA LEU A 40 2.21 -27.20 10.70
C LEU A 40 2.38 -26.39 12.00
N HIS A 41 3.23 -25.37 11.98
CA HIS A 41 3.51 -24.50 13.12
C HIS A 41 2.90 -23.10 12.97
N GLN A 42 2.21 -22.82 11.89
CA GLN A 42 1.70 -21.48 11.57
C GLN A 42 0.81 -20.90 12.67
N HIS A 43 -0.02 -21.72 13.29
CA HIS A 43 -0.90 -21.30 14.38
C HIS A 43 -0.47 -21.92 15.72
N ASP A 44 0.79 -22.31 15.84
CA ASP A 44 1.34 -22.84 17.08
C ASP A 44 1.35 -21.75 18.17
N THR A 45 0.85 -22.07 19.34
CA THR A 45 0.90 -21.20 20.52
C THR A 45 2.31 -20.80 20.92
N LYS A 46 3.34 -21.52 20.49
CA LYS A 46 4.75 -21.17 20.72
C LYS A 46 5.18 -19.91 19.98
N SER A 47 4.57 -19.57 18.86
CA SER A 47 4.81 -18.31 18.15
C SER A 47 3.97 -17.17 18.69
N ASN A 48 2.90 -17.47 19.45
CA ASN A 48 2.04 -16.47 20.07
C ASN A 48 2.63 -16.06 21.44
N PRO A 49 3.05 -14.78 21.61
CA PRO A 49 3.59 -14.29 22.88
C PRO A 49 2.55 -14.13 23.98
N MET A 50 1.26 -14.24 23.63
CA MET A 50 0.16 -14.12 24.58
C MET A 50 -0.04 -15.45 25.31
N GLY A 51 -0.38 -15.40 26.59
CA GLY A 51 -0.68 -16.60 27.37
C GLY A 51 -1.93 -17.34 26.87
N GLU A 52 -2.08 -18.60 27.27
CA GLU A 52 -3.23 -19.47 26.88
C GLU A 52 -4.58 -18.89 27.29
N ASP A 53 -4.62 -18.12 28.39
CA ASP A 53 -5.84 -17.48 28.91
C ASP A 53 -6.14 -16.12 28.26
N PHE A 54 -5.32 -15.67 27.30
CA PHE A 54 -5.54 -14.38 26.63
C PHE A 54 -6.72 -14.46 25.67
N ASP A 55 -7.75 -13.67 25.94
CA ASP A 55 -8.89 -13.45 25.05
C ASP A 55 -8.94 -12.00 24.58
N TYR A 56 -8.62 -11.78 23.30
CA TYR A 56 -8.58 -10.43 22.72
C TYR A 56 -9.94 -9.73 22.79
N LYS A 57 -11.04 -10.44 22.61
CA LYS A 57 -12.39 -9.83 22.70
C LYS A 57 -12.62 -9.24 24.09
N SER A 58 -12.29 -9.98 25.14
CA SER A 58 -12.39 -9.50 26.50
C SER A 58 -11.44 -8.32 26.81
N GLU A 59 -10.29 -8.28 26.18
CA GLU A 59 -9.38 -7.13 26.30
C GLU A 59 -9.91 -5.90 25.54
N PHE A 60 -10.45 -6.08 24.34
CA PHE A 60 -11.07 -5.01 23.55
C PHE A 60 -12.26 -4.39 24.25
N GLU A 61 -13.07 -5.16 24.95
CA GLU A 61 -14.22 -4.63 25.73
C GLU A 61 -13.81 -3.67 26.87
N LYS A 62 -12.53 -3.69 27.27
CA LYS A 62 -11.97 -2.75 28.26
C LYS A 62 -11.42 -1.45 27.65
N LEU A 63 -11.48 -1.34 26.31
CA LEU A 63 -10.95 -0.20 25.58
C LEU A 63 -11.88 1.01 25.71
N ASP A 64 -11.29 2.18 26.03
CA ASP A 64 -11.97 3.44 25.80
C ASP A 64 -11.84 3.81 24.31
N TYR A 65 -12.87 3.41 23.55
CA TYR A 65 -12.91 3.61 22.11
C TYR A 65 -12.85 5.09 21.71
N PHE A 66 -13.53 5.95 22.45
CA PHE A 66 -13.57 7.38 22.11
C PHE A 66 -12.26 8.08 22.43
N ALA A 67 -11.59 7.70 23.51
CA ALA A 67 -10.24 8.19 23.79
C ALA A 67 -9.23 7.73 22.74
N LEU A 68 -9.28 6.46 22.32
CA LEU A 68 -8.44 5.97 21.23
C LEU A 68 -8.69 6.71 19.92
N LYS A 69 -9.97 6.94 19.59
CA LYS A 69 -10.34 7.69 18.39
C LYS A 69 -9.82 9.12 18.42
N GLN A 70 -9.87 9.77 19.58
CA GLN A 70 -9.34 11.12 19.76
C GLN A 70 -7.80 11.14 19.58
N ASP A 71 -7.07 10.20 20.19
CA ASP A 71 -5.61 10.10 20.01
C ASP A 71 -5.23 9.91 18.54
N LEU A 72 -6.03 9.12 17.78
CA LEU A 72 -5.82 8.97 16.34
C LEU A 72 -6.13 10.25 15.56
N LEU A 73 -7.17 11.01 15.97
CA LEU A 73 -7.47 12.32 15.36
C LEU A 73 -6.35 13.32 15.59
N ASP A 74 -5.82 13.36 16.80
CA ASP A 74 -4.70 14.25 17.15
C ASP A 74 -3.45 13.88 16.35
N LEU A 75 -3.18 12.59 16.17
CA LEU A 75 -2.07 12.10 15.36
C LEU A 75 -2.13 12.54 13.90
N MET A 76 -3.33 12.72 13.32
CA MET A 76 -3.49 13.06 11.90
C MET A 76 -2.74 14.34 11.51
N THR A 77 -2.61 15.30 12.41
CA THR A 77 -1.99 16.61 12.15
C THR A 77 -0.71 16.86 12.97
N ASP A 78 -0.26 15.87 13.71
CA ASP A 78 1.01 15.91 14.47
C ASP A 78 2.18 15.45 13.59
N SER A 79 2.59 16.33 12.67
CA SER A 79 3.65 16.03 11.70
C SER A 79 5.01 15.84 12.40
N GLN A 80 5.66 14.72 12.12
CA GLN A 80 6.94 14.34 12.73
C GLN A 80 8.12 14.67 11.79
N ASP A 81 9.19 15.25 12.33
CA ASP A 81 10.39 15.62 11.56
C ASP A 81 11.03 14.41 10.85
N TRP A 82 10.94 13.23 11.46
CA TRP A 82 11.54 12.02 10.88
C TRP A 82 10.71 11.40 9.74
N TRP A 83 9.47 11.84 9.56
CA TRP A 83 8.57 11.49 8.44
C TRP A 83 7.50 12.58 8.30
N PRO A 84 7.80 13.70 7.64
CA PRO A 84 6.87 14.83 7.53
C PRO A 84 5.59 14.45 6.80
N ALA A 85 4.46 14.94 7.30
CA ALA A 85 3.16 14.72 6.70
C ALA A 85 2.99 15.56 5.42
N ASP A 86 2.56 14.94 4.33
CA ASP A 86 2.14 15.65 3.13
C ASP A 86 0.97 16.57 3.48
N TYR A 87 1.03 17.81 3.03
CA TYR A 87 -0.01 18.82 3.32
C TYR A 87 -0.28 19.03 4.82
N GLY A 88 0.66 18.62 5.70
CA GLY A 88 0.51 18.66 7.15
C GLY A 88 -0.51 17.67 7.72
N HIS A 89 -0.89 16.61 6.98
CA HIS A 89 -1.93 15.68 7.40
C HIS A 89 -1.63 14.24 7.02
N TYR A 90 -1.53 13.32 7.99
CA TYR A 90 -1.26 11.91 7.75
C TYR A 90 -2.47 11.10 7.23
N GLY A 91 -3.65 11.69 7.19
CA GLY A 91 -4.87 10.97 6.78
C GLY A 91 -4.73 10.16 5.48
N PRO A 92 -4.25 10.76 4.38
CA PRO A 92 -4.05 10.01 3.13
C PRO A 92 -3.10 8.83 3.29
N PHE A 93 -2.05 8.97 4.10
CA PHE A 93 -1.10 7.90 4.37
C PHE A 93 -1.72 6.75 5.17
N PHE A 94 -2.58 7.05 6.16
CA PHE A 94 -3.31 6.02 6.90
C PHE A 94 -4.44 5.38 6.08
N ILE A 95 -5.09 6.10 5.18
CA ILE A 95 -6.03 5.49 4.22
C ILE A 95 -5.30 4.47 3.34
N ARG A 96 -4.13 4.84 2.80
CA ARG A 96 -3.30 3.91 2.04
C ARG A 96 -2.90 2.69 2.86
N LEU A 97 -2.44 2.88 4.11
CA LEU A 97 -2.11 1.78 5.03
C LEU A 97 -3.28 0.81 5.19
N THR A 98 -4.45 1.34 5.48
CA THR A 98 -5.67 0.56 5.70
C THR A 98 -6.11 -0.17 4.44
N TRP A 99 -6.12 0.53 3.31
CA TRP A 99 -6.49 -0.07 2.04
C TRP A 99 -5.54 -1.21 1.66
N HIS A 100 -4.24 -1.01 1.81
CA HIS A 100 -3.23 -2.03 1.52
C HIS A 100 -3.25 -3.22 2.51
N ALA A 101 -3.84 -3.05 3.68
CA ALA A 101 -4.14 -4.17 4.57
C ALA A 101 -5.42 -4.91 4.12
N ALA A 102 -6.49 -4.17 3.80
CA ALA A 102 -7.80 -4.74 3.44
C ALA A 102 -7.84 -5.32 2.02
N GLY A 103 -7.20 -4.65 1.06
CA GLY A 103 -7.25 -4.99 -0.37
C GLY A 103 -6.47 -6.25 -0.76
N THR A 104 -5.87 -6.94 0.18
CA THR A 104 -5.29 -8.27 -0.03
C THR A 104 -6.36 -9.38 -0.06
N TYR A 105 -7.62 -9.05 0.28
CA TYR A 105 -8.71 -10.02 0.28
C TYR A 105 -8.99 -10.57 -1.12
N ARG A 106 -9.26 -11.87 -1.17
CA ARG A 106 -9.68 -12.56 -2.40
C ARG A 106 -10.84 -13.51 -2.12
N SER A 107 -11.88 -13.39 -2.93
CA SER A 107 -13.11 -14.15 -2.77
C SER A 107 -12.97 -15.63 -3.18
N THR A 108 -11.93 -15.99 -3.93
CA THR A 108 -11.70 -17.35 -4.45
C THR A 108 -11.50 -18.37 -3.32
N ASP A 109 -10.75 -18.00 -2.28
CA ASP A 109 -10.45 -18.84 -1.13
C ASP A 109 -10.74 -18.16 0.22
N GLY A 110 -11.20 -16.91 0.19
CA GLY A 110 -11.52 -16.13 1.38
C GLY A 110 -10.29 -15.67 2.19
N ARG A 111 -9.09 -15.79 1.63
CA ARG A 111 -7.85 -15.40 2.31
C ARG A 111 -7.50 -13.93 2.07
N GLY A 112 -6.52 -13.45 2.81
CA GLY A 112 -6.14 -12.04 2.80
C GLY A 112 -7.08 -11.16 3.62
N GLY A 113 -7.02 -9.85 3.35
CA GLY A 113 -7.81 -8.85 4.06
C GLY A 113 -7.17 -8.34 5.35
N GLY A 114 -7.83 -7.36 5.96
CA GLY A 114 -7.33 -6.66 7.16
C GLY A 114 -7.60 -7.36 8.48
N GLY A 115 -7.98 -8.65 8.46
CA GLY A 115 -8.50 -9.35 9.64
C GLY A 115 -7.46 -9.80 10.67
N THR A 116 -6.18 -9.81 10.34
CA THR A 116 -5.12 -10.44 11.14
C THR A 116 -3.91 -9.56 11.42
N GLY A 117 -3.84 -8.37 10.79
CA GLY A 117 -2.69 -7.50 10.87
C GLY A 117 -1.45 -8.06 10.16
N ALA A 118 -1.65 -8.91 9.16
CA ALA A 118 -0.60 -9.61 8.41
C ALA A 118 0.38 -8.68 7.68
N GLN A 119 0.00 -7.44 7.39
CA GLN A 119 0.87 -6.45 6.75
C GLN A 119 2.17 -6.17 7.51
N ARG A 120 2.26 -6.55 8.79
CA ARG A 120 3.49 -6.44 9.59
C ARG A 120 4.57 -7.43 9.19
N PHE A 121 4.21 -8.50 8.49
CA PHE A 121 5.07 -9.65 8.22
C PHE A 121 5.34 -9.83 6.73
N ALA A 122 6.40 -10.59 6.45
CA ALA A 122 6.68 -11.06 5.10
C ALA A 122 5.53 -11.95 4.57
N PRO A 123 5.28 -11.96 3.26
CA PRO A 123 5.93 -11.12 2.25
C PRO A 123 5.33 -9.71 2.15
N LEU A 124 4.18 -9.45 2.78
CA LEU A 124 3.40 -8.23 2.61
C LEU A 124 4.16 -6.95 2.97
N ASN A 125 4.94 -6.95 4.05
CA ASN A 125 5.73 -5.80 4.46
C ASN A 125 6.81 -5.40 3.44
N SER A 126 7.17 -6.31 2.55
CA SER A 126 8.25 -6.17 1.58
C SER A 126 7.78 -6.05 0.14
N TRP A 127 6.47 -6.02 -0.08
CA TRP A 127 5.94 -5.74 -1.39
C TRP A 127 6.19 -4.28 -1.78
N PRO A 128 6.63 -3.98 -3.03
CA PRO A 128 6.82 -2.61 -3.49
C PRO A 128 5.59 -1.72 -3.32
N ASP A 129 4.38 -2.27 -3.50
CA ASP A 129 3.13 -1.58 -3.23
C ASP A 129 3.01 -1.09 -1.78
N ASN A 130 3.67 -1.75 -0.86
CA ASN A 130 3.71 -1.43 0.56
C ASN A 130 4.91 -0.57 0.95
N GLY A 131 5.60 -0.01 -0.04
CA GLY A 131 6.73 0.90 0.17
C GLY A 131 6.37 2.02 1.15
N ASN A 132 7.24 2.26 2.12
CA ASN A 132 7.10 3.25 3.19
C ASN A 132 5.96 3.00 4.21
N LEU A 133 5.13 1.96 4.09
CA LEU A 133 4.07 1.70 5.08
C LEU A 133 4.60 1.26 6.45
N ASP A 134 5.85 0.86 6.54
CA ASP A 134 6.55 0.70 7.82
C ASP A 134 6.56 2.01 8.64
N LYS A 135 6.67 3.18 7.98
CA LYS A 135 6.58 4.51 8.63
C LYS A 135 5.19 4.77 9.17
N ALA A 136 4.14 4.40 8.41
CA ALA A 136 2.77 4.53 8.90
C ALA A 136 2.53 3.69 10.16
N ARG A 137 3.00 2.44 10.17
CA ARG A 137 2.95 1.60 11.39
C ARG A 137 3.77 2.19 12.54
N ARG A 138 4.93 2.79 12.24
CA ARG A 138 5.76 3.45 13.25
C ARG A 138 5.07 4.69 13.83
N LEU A 139 4.36 5.48 13.02
CA LEU A 139 3.55 6.61 13.49
C LEU A 139 2.42 6.16 14.42
N LEU A 140 1.83 4.99 14.19
CA LEU A 140 0.79 4.40 15.05
C LEU A 140 1.36 3.80 16.35
N TRP A 141 2.67 3.58 16.45
CA TRP A 141 3.25 2.89 17.60
C TRP A 141 2.96 3.56 18.96
N PRO A 142 3.07 4.88 19.14
CA PRO A 142 2.75 5.52 20.41
C PRO A 142 1.31 5.26 20.87
N VAL A 143 0.37 5.22 19.92
CA VAL A 143 -1.04 4.87 20.19
C VAL A 143 -1.14 3.40 20.58
N LYS A 144 -0.52 2.49 19.80
CA LYS A 144 -0.49 1.05 20.12
C LYS A 144 0.11 0.79 21.51
N GLU A 145 1.21 1.45 21.84
CA GLU A 145 1.87 1.34 23.15
C GLU A 145 0.96 1.80 24.29
N LYS A 146 0.29 2.95 24.13
CA LYS A 146 -0.64 3.50 25.13
C LYS A 146 -1.79 2.55 25.48
N TYR A 147 -2.39 1.92 24.46
CA TYR A 147 -3.54 1.04 24.65
C TYR A 147 -3.17 -0.44 24.84
N GLY A 148 -1.95 -0.82 24.52
CA GLY A 148 -1.41 -2.17 24.74
C GLY A 148 -2.25 -3.25 24.08
N ASN A 149 -2.59 -4.26 24.87
CA ASN A 149 -3.35 -5.42 24.38
C ASN A 149 -4.86 -5.18 24.18
N LYS A 150 -5.36 -4.01 24.59
CA LYS A 150 -6.76 -3.63 24.39
C LYS A 150 -7.10 -3.32 22.92
N ILE A 151 -6.08 -3.08 22.11
CA ILE A 151 -6.23 -2.90 20.65
C ILE A 151 -5.20 -3.76 19.92
N SER A 152 -5.65 -4.64 19.02
CA SER A 152 -4.76 -5.38 18.12
C SER A 152 -4.20 -4.46 17.03
N TRP A 153 -3.12 -4.88 16.38
CA TRP A 153 -2.67 -4.22 15.15
C TRP A 153 -3.71 -4.34 14.04
N ALA A 154 -4.38 -5.49 13.92
CA ALA A 154 -5.44 -5.69 12.95
C ALA A 154 -6.53 -4.62 13.08
N ASP A 155 -7.04 -4.42 14.28
CA ASP A 155 -8.07 -3.41 14.54
C ASP A 155 -7.53 -1.98 14.41
N LEU A 156 -6.32 -1.71 14.88
CA LEU A 156 -5.71 -0.37 14.80
C LEU A 156 -5.46 0.08 13.37
N LEU A 157 -4.97 -0.82 12.50
CA LEU A 157 -4.75 -0.52 11.08
C LEU A 157 -6.06 -0.14 10.38
N ILE A 158 -7.15 -0.85 10.67
CA ILE A 158 -8.46 -0.54 10.07
C ILE A 158 -9.06 0.74 10.66
N LEU A 159 -9.02 0.90 11.98
CA LEU A 159 -9.55 2.08 12.64
C LEU A 159 -8.83 3.37 12.21
N SER A 160 -7.51 3.31 12.01
CA SER A 160 -6.74 4.47 11.56
C SER A 160 -7.24 5.02 10.21
N GLY A 161 -7.62 4.15 9.27
CA GLY A 161 -8.22 4.56 8.01
C GLY A 161 -9.60 5.19 8.16
N ASN A 162 -10.46 4.63 9.02
CA ASN A 162 -11.75 5.22 9.31
C ASN A 162 -11.61 6.63 9.90
N VAL A 163 -10.75 6.78 10.89
CA VAL A 163 -10.50 8.08 11.54
C VAL A 163 -9.89 9.05 10.55
N ALA A 164 -9.01 8.60 9.67
CA ALA A 164 -8.41 9.41 8.61
C ALA A 164 -9.47 9.99 7.68
N ILE A 165 -10.39 9.15 7.17
CA ILE A 165 -11.50 9.60 6.31
C ILE A 165 -12.37 10.61 7.04
N GLU A 166 -12.73 10.34 8.29
CA GLU A 166 -13.58 11.23 9.10
C GLU A 166 -12.89 12.56 9.40
N SER A 167 -11.60 12.57 9.67
CA SER A 167 -10.81 13.78 9.94
C SER A 167 -10.75 14.74 8.75
N MET A 168 -10.91 14.21 7.54
CA MET A 168 -10.95 14.98 6.29
C MET A 168 -12.38 15.24 5.79
N GLY A 169 -13.40 14.98 6.61
CA GLY A 169 -14.81 15.33 6.35
C GLY A 169 -15.64 14.22 5.69
N GLY A 170 -15.08 13.06 5.44
CA GLY A 170 -15.81 11.88 4.95
C GLY A 170 -16.64 11.24 6.07
N LYS A 171 -17.60 10.41 5.68
CA LYS A 171 -18.43 9.63 6.61
C LYS A 171 -18.14 8.16 6.42
N THR A 172 -17.85 7.46 7.52
CA THR A 172 -17.69 6.01 7.54
C THR A 172 -18.95 5.33 8.05
N TYR A 173 -19.12 4.04 7.74
CA TYR A 173 -20.22 3.25 8.27
C TYR A 173 -20.07 2.91 9.77
N GLY A 174 -18.90 3.19 10.33
CA GLY A 174 -18.55 2.86 11.70
C GLY A 174 -17.40 1.84 11.77
N PHE A 175 -17.15 1.36 12.97
CA PHE A 175 -16.07 0.42 13.26
C PHE A 175 -16.57 -0.67 14.21
N SER A 176 -16.17 -1.89 13.93
CA SER A 176 -16.34 -3.03 14.83
C SER A 176 -14.97 -3.66 15.06
N GLY A 177 -14.56 -3.73 16.31
CA GLY A 177 -13.31 -4.40 16.73
C GLY A 177 -13.51 -5.89 16.99
N GLY A 178 -12.43 -6.56 17.36
CA GLY A 178 -12.41 -7.97 17.69
C GLY A 178 -11.57 -8.84 16.73
N ARG A 179 -10.76 -8.23 15.86
CA ARG A 179 -9.81 -8.91 14.98
C ARG A 179 -8.55 -9.25 15.77
N PRO A 180 -8.27 -10.52 16.08
CA PRO A 180 -7.05 -10.87 16.77
C PRO A 180 -5.84 -10.75 15.84
N ASP A 181 -4.69 -10.47 16.42
CA ASP A 181 -3.42 -10.46 15.70
C ASP A 181 -2.90 -11.87 15.43
N ILE A 182 -2.28 -12.07 14.26
CA ILE A 182 -1.31 -13.13 14.08
C ILE A 182 0.07 -12.68 14.56
N TRP A 183 0.92 -13.65 14.90
CA TRP A 183 2.25 -13.40 15.47
C TRP A 183 3.39 -13.99 14.64
N ALA A 184 3.06 -14.50 13.46
CA ALA A 184 3.99 -15.03 12.47
C ALA A 184 3.41 -14.83 11.06
N PRO A 185 4.23 -14.86 10.00
CA PRO A 185 3.74 -14.89 8.63
C PRO A 185 2.77 -16.04 8.37
N GLU A 186 1.75 -15.81 7.55
CA GLU A 186 0.81 -16.85 7.11
C GLU A 186 1.40 -17.60 5.91
N GLU A 187 2.18 -18.64 6.18
CA GLU A 187 2.92 -19.38 5.16
C GLU A 187 2.06 -20.28 4.27
N ASP A 188 0.80 -20.54 4.66
CA ASP A 188 -0.16 -21.32 3.89
C ASP A 188 -0.92 -20.51 2.83
N ILE A 189 -0.75 -19.19 2.80
CA ILE A 189 -1.33 -18.35 1.76
C ILE A 189 -0.41 -18.35 0.54
N LEU A 190 -0.94 -18.78 -0.60
CA LEU A 190 -0.27 -18.59 -1.88
C LEU A 190 -0.51 -17.16 -2.37
N TRP A 191 0.56 -16.38 -2.41
CA TRP A 191 0.53 -15.01 -2.96
C TRP A 191 1.02 -14.92 -4.41
N GLY A 192 1.36 -16.04 -5.02
CA GLY A 192 1.98 -16.13 -6.33
C GLY A 192 3.47 -16.41 -6.26
N VAL A 193 4.11 -16.49 -7.41
CA VAL A 193 5.55 -16.78 -7.54
C VAL A 193 6.32 -15.46 -7.39
N GLU A 194 7.20 -15.38 -6.42
CA GLU A 194 7.96 -14.15 -6.10
C GLU A 194 8.73 -13.57 -7.29
N GLU A 195 9.33 -14.42 -8.11
CA GLU A 195 10.05 -14.01 -9.31
C GLU A 195 9.17 -13.28 -10.36
N GLN A 196 7.85 -13.47 -10.27
CA GLN A 196 6.86 -12.87 -11.16
C GLN A 196 6.14 -11.67 -10.56
N TRP A 197 6.38 -11.37 -9.30
CA TRP A 197 5.64 -10.33 -8.59
C TRP A 197 5.87 -8.93 -9.14
N LEU A 198 7.06 -8.68 -9.64
CA LEU A 198 7.48 -7.36 -10.11
C LEU A 198 7.14 -7.12 -11.58
N GLU A 199 6.57 -8.10 -12.25
CA GLU A 199 6.21 -8.04 -13.66
C GLU A 199 4.72 -8.28 -13.86
N ASN A 200 4.21 -7.90 -15.02
CA ASN A 200 2.80 -8.11 -15.38
C ASN A 200 2.47 -9.56 -15.74
N THR A 201 3.34 -10.49 -15.36
CA THR A 201 3.31 -11.92 -15.72
C THR A 201 2.24 -12.72 -14.98
N ARG A 202 1.57 -12.13 -13.99
CA ARG A 202 0.39 -12.71 -13.33
C ARG A 202 -0.82 -12.88 -14.24
N TYR A 203 -0.83 -12.20 -15.40
CA TYR A 203 -1.83 -12.37 -16.44
C TYR A 203 -1.31 -13.33 -17.50
N GLN A 204 -2.16 -14.27 -17.94
CA GLN A 204 -1.85 -15.28 -18.96
C GLN A 204 -2.80 -15.14 -20.16
N GLY A 205 -2.34 -15.62 -21.33
CA GLY A 205 -3.16 -15.65 -22.56
C GLY A 205 -3.75 -14.29 -22.91
N GLU A 206 -5.07 -14.19 -22.97
CA GLU A 206 -5.81 -12.95 -23.24
C GLU A 206 -6.04 -12.12 -21.96
N ARG A 207 -5.04 -12.05 -21.09
CA ARG A 207 -5.04 -11.35 -19.80
C ARG A 207 -6.00 -11.97 -18.77
N GLU A 208 -5.94 -13.27 -18.62
CA GLU A 208 -6.54 -13.95 -17.48
C GLU A 208 -5.60 -13.90 -16.28
N LEU A 209 -6.09 -13.36 -15.17
CA LEU A 209 -5.34 -13.31 -13.94
C LEU A 209 -5.24 -14.70 -13.30
N ASP A 210 -4.05 -15.12 -12.88
CA ASP A 210 -3.82 -16.40 -12.20
C ASP A 210 -4.72 -16.58 -10.98
N ASN A 211 -5.19 -17.82 -10.76
CA ASN A 211 -5.91 -18.21 -9.54
C ASN A 211 -4.91 -18.72 -8.48
N PRO A 212 -5.10 -18.39 -7.21
CA PRO A 212 -6.18 -17.58 -6.59
C PRO A 212 -5.88 -16.09 -6.51
N LEU A 213 -4.91 -15.57 -7.26
CA LEU A 213 -4.45 -14.20 -7.15
C LEU A 213 -5.58 -13.19 -7.35
N ALA A 214 -5.58 -12.16 -6.52
CA ALA A 214 -6.49 -11.02 -6.61
C ALA A 214 -5.67 -9.78 -6.99
N ALA A 215 -5.59 -8.81 -6.10
CA ALA A 215 -5.06 -7.49 -6.36
C ALA A 215 -3.59 -7.30 -6.00
N VAL A 216 -2.84 -8.25 -5.62
CA VAL A 216 -1.75 -8.00 -4.70
C VAL A 216 -0.41 -8.31 -5.29
N GLN A 217 -0.18 -7.85 -6.45
CA GLN A 217 1.13 -8.07 -7.01
C GLN A 217 2.00 -6.84 -6.90
N MET A 218 3.15 -7.06 -6.48
CA MET A 218 4.21 -6.18 -6.09
C MET A 218 4.57 -5.21 -7.20
N GLY A 219 4.58 -3.93 -6.87
CA GLY A 219 4.90 -2.87 -7.80
C GLY A 219 3.76 -2.49 -8.77
N LEU A 220 2.58 -3.11 -8.57
CA LEU A 220 1.41 -2.83 -9.37
C LEU A 220 0.23 -2.58 -8.43
N ILE A 221 0.05 -1.40 -7.91
CA ILE A 221 -1.00 -1.04 -6.95
C ILE A 221 -2.37 -1.58 -7.41
N TYR A 222 -2.65 -2.85 -7.17
CA TYR A 222 -3.81 -3.64 -7.61
C TYR A 222 -3.95 -3.78 -9.14
N VAL A 223 -3.57 -2.78 -9.91
CA VAL A 223 -3.35 -2.78 -11.36
C VAL A 223 -2.18 -1.87 -11.69
N ASN A 224 -1.54 -2.09 -12.84
CA ASN A 224 -0.44 -1.22 -13.24
C ASN A 224 -0.95 0.21 -13.51
N PRO A 225 -0.55 1.21 -12.75
CA PRO A 225 -1.02 2.59 -12.93
C PRO A 225 -0.58 3.19 -14.28
N GLN A 226 0.43 2.61 -14.92
CA GLN A 226 0.88 3.01 -16.25
C GLN A 226 0.14 2.29 -17.38
N GLY A 227 -0.87 1.48 -17.06
CA GLY A 227 -1.59 0.63 -18.02
C GLY A 227 -1.03 -0.79 -18.13
N PRO A 228 -1.72 -1.70 -18.80
CA PRO A 228 -1.26 -3.07 -19.03
C PRO A 228 0.11 -3.09 -19.70
N ASP A 229 1.06 -3.84 -19.15
CA ASP A 229 2.44 -3.93 -19.64
C ASP A 229 3.13 -2.54 -19.78
N ALA A 230 2.79 -1.60 -18.90
CA ALA A 230 3.23 -0.20 -18.94
C ALA A 230 2.84 0.54 -20.25
N ASN A 231 1.83 0.04 -20.95
CA ASN A 231 1.25 0.72 -22.11
C ASN A 231 0.07 1.59 -21.65
N PRO A 232 0.14 2.92 -21.78
CA PRO A 232 -0.85 3.84 -21.21
C PRO A 232 -2.15 3.87 -22.02
N ASP A 233 -2.89 2.76 -21.99
CA ASP A 233 -4.21 2.61 -22.63
C ASP A 233 -5.30 2.46 -21.56
N PRO A 234 -6.11 3.53 -21.29
CA PRO A 234 -7.18 3.47 -20.30
C PRO A 234 -8.24 2.40 -20.58
N MET A 235 -8.50 2.09 -21.84
CA MET A 235 -9.48 1.06 -22.19
C MET A 235 -8.98 -0.34 -21.89
N ALA A 236 -7.71 -0.61 -22.14
CA ALA A 236 -7.08 -1.88 -21.77
C ALA A 236 -6.99 -2.03 -20.24
N SER A 237 -6.69 -0.94 -19.52
CA SER A 237 -6.68 -0.91 -18.05
C SER A 237 -8.03 -1.31 -17.44
N ALA A 238 -9.16 -0.96 -18.09
CA ALA A 238 -10.49 -1.30 -17.58
C ALA A 238 -10.71 -2.81 -17.42
N HIS A 239 -10.11 -3.63 -18.29
CA HIS A 239 -10.17 -5.09 -18.18
C HIS A 239 -9.43 -5.58 -16.92
N ASP A 240 -8.19 -5.13 -16.71
CA ASP A 240 -7.38 -5.52 -15.56
C ASP A 240 -8.00 -5.05 -14.24
N ILE A 241 -8.54 -3.83 -14.23
CA ILE A 241 -9.26 -3.26 -13.08
C ILE A 241 -10.44 -4.16 -12.71
N ARG A 242 -11.33 -4.47 -13.66
CA ARG A 242 -12.51 -5.30 -13.39
C ARG A 242 -12.13 -6.69 -12.91
N THR A 243 -11.14 -7.31 -13.55
CA THR A 243 -10.68 -8.64 -13.16
C THR A 243 -10.12 -8.64 -11.73
N THR A 244 -9.27 -7.69 -11.42
CA THR A 244 -8.60 -7.59 -10.12
C THR A 244 -9.59 -7.27 -9.00
N PHE A 245 -10.39 -6.23 -9.15
CA PHE A 245 -11.35 -5.81 -8.13
C PHE A 245 -12.54 -6.77 -8.01
N GLY A 246 -12.94 -7.41 -9.11
CA GLY A 246 -13.93 -8.49 -9.09
C GLY A 246 -13.53 -9.67 -8.23
N ARG A 247 -12.23 -10.01 -8.19
CA ARG A 247 -11.70 -11.06 -7.29
C ARG A 247 -11.69 -10.64 -5.80
N MET A 248 -11.82 -9.37 -5.52
CA MET A 248 -12.06 -8.84 -4.19
C MET A 248 -13.56 -8.72 -3.85
N ALA A 249 -14.44 -9.29 -4.69
CA ALA A 249 -15.89 -9.24 -4.61
C ALA A 249 -16.49 -7.83 -4.85
N MET A 250 -15.80 -6.97 -5.59
CA MET A 250 -16.26 -5.62 -5.92
C MET A 250 -16.88 -5.57 -7.32
N ASN A 251 -18.01 -4.93 -7.46
CA ASN A 251 -18.61 -4.60 -8.75
C ASN A 251 -18.06 -3.26 -9.29
N ASP A 252 -18.44 -2.89 -10.53
CA ASP A 252 -17.96 -1.67 -11.18
C ASP A 252 -18.26 -0.40 -10.37
N TYR A 253 -19.45 -0.32 -9.75
CA TYR A 253 -19.84 0.83 -8.95
C TYR A 253 -18.97 0.97 -7.69
N GLU A 254 -18.76 -0.12 -6.97
CA GLU A 254 -17.92 -0.17 -5.78
C GLU A 254 -16.44 0.11 -6.12
N THR A 255 -15.97 -0.43 -7.25
CA THR A 255 -14.60 -0.19 -7.75
C THR A 255 -14.39 1.30 -8.06
N VAL A 256 -15.31 1.93 -8.78
CA VAL A 256 -15.23 3.37 -9.09
C VAL A 256 -15.34 4.21 -7.82
N ALA A 257 -16.25 3.87 -6.91
CA ALA A 257 -16.39 4.59 -5.64
C ALA A 257 -15.10 4.50 -4.79
N LEU A 258 -14.46 3.33 -4.74
CA LEU A 258 -13.19 3.14 -4.05
C LEU A 258 -12.06 3.93 -4.70
N VAL A 259 -11.85 3.77 -6.01
CA VAL A 259 -10.73 4.38 -6.73
C VAL A 259 -10.88 5.89 -6.75
N ALA A 260 -12.02 6.41 -7.17
CA ALA A 260 -12.26 7.86 -7.21
C ALA A 260 -12.31 8.47 -5.80
N GLY A 261 -12.89 7.76 -4.84
CA GLY A 261 -12.87 8.15 -3.44
C GLY A 261 -11.45 8.21 -2.88
N GLY A 262 -10.61 7.24 -3.20
CA GLY A 262 -9.20 7.23 -2.83
C GLY A 262 -8.42 8.38 -3.45
N HIS A 263 -8.65 8.66 -4.74
CA HIS A 263 -8.00 9.76 -5.47
C HIS A 263 -8.44 11.16 -4.99
N THR A 264 -9.46 11.27 -4.15
CA THR A 264 -9.78 12.51 -3.45
C THR A 264 -8.65 12.93 -2.51
N PHE A 265 -7.90 11.98 -1.97
CA PHE A 265 -6.92 12.20 -0.91
C PHE A 265 -5.47 12.02 -1.37
N GLY A 266 -4.59 12.88 -0.84
CA GLY A 266 -3.15 12.71 -0.94
C GLY A 266 -2.57 12.92 -2.33
N LYS A 267 -1.43 12.28 -2.51
CA LYS A 267 -0.64 12.32 -3.74
C LYS A 267 0.11 11.01 -3.98
N CYS A 268 0.54 10.81 -5.20
CA CYS A 268 1.59 9.84 -5.53
C CYS A 268 2.98 10.43 -5.25
N HIS A 269 3.95 9.56 -5.00
CA HIS A 269 5.34 9.91 -4.73
C HIS A 269 6.27 9.24 -5.75
N GLY A 270 6.88 10.04 -6.57
CA GLY A 270 7.82 9.65 -7.61
C GLY A 270 8.83 10.77 -7.85
N ALA A 271 9.36 11.36 -6.75
CA ALA A 271 10.21 12.53 -6.77
C ALA A 271 11.54 12.34 -7.51
N GLY A 272 11.99 11.11 -7.67
CA GLY A 272 13.23 10.78 -8.35
C GLY A 272 13.24 9.37 -8.92
N ASP A 273 14.37 8.97 -9.48
CA ASP A 273 14.56 7.66 -10.09
C ASP A 273 14.24 6.52 -9.10
N ALA A 274 13.41 5.59 -9.54
CA ALA A 274 13.01 4.44 -8.72
C ALA A 274 14.18 3.51 -8.37
N GLU A 275 15.27 3.51 -9.14
CA GLU A 275 16.50 2.76 -8.79
C GLU A 275 17.14 3.27 -7.48
N LEU A 276 16.77 4.46 -7.01
CA LEU A 276 17.23 5.00 -5.73
C LEU A 276 16.47 4.42 -4.53
N VAL A 277 15.36 3.72 -4.74
CA VAL A 277 14.70 2.93 -3.69
C VAL A 277 15.59 1.74 -3.35
N GLN A 278 15.92 1.61 -2.08
CA GLN A 278 16.81 0.55 -1.60
C GLN A 278 16.05 -0.77 -1.45
N THR A 279 16.77 -1.81 -1.04
CA THR A 279 16.22 -3.15 -0.89
C THR A 279 15.00 -3.14 0.05
N GLU A 280 14.00 -3.95 -0.28
CA GLU A 280 12.83 -4.20 0.56
C GLU A 280 13.25 -4.75 1.94
N PRO A 281 12.44 -4.54 2.99
CA PRO A 281 12.79 -4.90 4.37
C PRO A 281 13.23 -6.35 4.55
N GLU A 282 12.59 -7.31 3.85
CA GLU A 282 12.89 -8.74 3.98
C GLU A 282 14.23 -9.12 3.33
N GLY A 283 14.58 -8.48 2.22
CA GLY A 283 15.85 -8.70 1.51
C GLY A 283 16.99 -7.79 1.98
N ALA A 284 16.75 -6.91 2.94
CA ALA A 284 17.75 -5.97 3.41
C ALA A 284 18.95 -6.67 4.07
N PRO A 285 20.19 -6.19 3.85
CA PRO A 285 21.34 -6.68 4.57
C PRO A 285 21.19 -6.47 6.08
N ILE A 286 21.89 -7.28 6.87
CA ILE A 286 21.71 -7.35 8.33
C ILE A 286 21.91 -6.00 9.04
N GLU A 287 22.79 -5.15 8.54
CA GLU A 287 23.05 -3.81 9.07
C GLU A 287 21.91 -2.81 8.78
N GLN A 288 21.01 -3.16 7.87
CA GLN A 288 19.82 -2.38 7.52
C GLN A 288 18.52 -3.02 8.02
N MET A 289 18.58 -4.23 8.58
CA MET A 289 17.39 -4.90 9.13
C MET A 289 16.74 -4.03 10.21
N GLY A 290 15.42 -3.85 10.08
CA GLY A 290 14.64 -3.02 10.99
C GLY A 290 14.59 -1.53 10.65
N LEU A 291 15.35 -1.05 9.65
CA LEU A 291 15.23 0.32 9.16
C LEU A 291 13.96 0.51 8.29
N GLY A 292 13.41 -0.59 7.75
CA GLY A 292 12.27 -0.57 6.85
C GLY A 292 12.66 -0.09 5.44
N TRP A 293 11.71 0.43 4.71
CA TRP A 293 11.93 1.00 3.39
C TRP A 293 12.77 2.27 3.46
N THR A 294 13.76 2.39 2.58
CA THR A 294 14.62 3.58 2.47
C THR A 294 14.83 3.92 1.00
N ASN A 295 15.17 5.17 0.70
CA ASN A 295 15.62 5.58 -0.62
C ASN A 295 16.79 6.56 -0.49
N ALA A 296 17.61 6.63 -1.54
CA ALA A 296 18.80 7.46 -1.62
C ALA A 296 18.56 8.80 -2.34
N HIS A 297 17.32 9.12 -2.70
CA HIS A 297 16.96 10.40 -3.32
C HIS A 297 16.90 11.50 -2.25
N GLY A 298 17.67 12.57 -2.42
CA GLY A 298 17.68 13.69 -1.49
C GLY A 298 17.83 13.25 -0.02
N ILE A 299 16.87 13.62 0.80
CA ILE A 299 16.81 13.21 2.22
C ILE A 299 15.97 11.94 2.45
N GLY A 300 15.43 11.35 1.41
CA GLY A 300 14.66 10.09 1.46
C GLY A 300 13.26 10.19 2.04
N MET A 301 12.77 11.39 2.33
CA MET A 301 11.45 11.65 2.93
C MET A 301 10.91 13.02 2.51
N GLY A 302 9.67 13.33 2.90
CA GLY A 302 9.02 14.58 2.53
C GLY A 302 8.94 14.72 1.00
N GLN A 303 9.42 15.84 0.48
CA GLN A 303 9.44 16.09 -0.97
C GLN A 303 10.31 15.10 -1.77
N ASP A 304 11.22 14.38 -1.13
CA ASP A 304 12.11 13.42 -1.75
C ASP A 304 11.61 11.96 -1.63
N THR A 305 10.34 11.79 -1.24
CA THR A 305 9.73 10.46 -1.09
C THR A 305 9.52 9.79 -2.44
N ILE A 306 9.83 8.49 -2.52
CA ILE A 306 9.54 7.63 -3.68
C ILE A 306 8.72 6.43 -3.19
N THR A 307 7.59 6.15 -3.85
CA THR A 307 6.75 4.97 -3.63
C THR A 307 6.30 4.32 -4.94
N SER A 308 5.51 5.02 -5.76
CA SER A 308 4.86 4.43 -6.94
C SER A 308 5.48 4.81 -8.28
N GLY A 309 6.40 5.75 -8.30
CA GLY A 309 6.96 6.32 -9.52
C GLY A 309 6.11 7.41 -10.18
N LEU A 310 4.80 7.45 -9.95
CA LEU A 310 3.96 8.61 -10.28
C LEU A 310 4.23 9.73 -9.30
N GLU A 311 4.08 11.00 -9.73
CA GLU A 311 4.31 12.16 -8.88
C GLU A 311 3.19 13.19 -9.05
N GLY A 312 2.51 13.53 -7.94
CA GLY A 312 1.51 14.59 -7.89
C GLY A 312 0.20 14.20 -7.22
N ALA A 313 -0.64 15.19 -6.99
CA ALA A 313 -1.99 15.04 -6.44
C ALA A 313 -3.04 15.01 -7.56
N TRP A 314 -4.18 14.40 -7.28
CA TRP A 314 -5.30 14.30 -8.22
C TRP A 314 -6.33 15.44 -8.05
N THR A 315 -6.26 16.18 -6.94
CA THR A 315 -7.24 17.23 -6.61
C THR A 315 -6.58 18.48 -6.09
N THR A 316 -7.33 19.59 -6.08
CA THR A 316 -6.89 20.84 -5.48
C THR A 316 -6.91 20.85 -3.96
N ASN A 317 -7.58 19.86 -3.32
CA ASN A 317 -7.74 19.77 -1.88
C ASN A 317 -7.39 18.36 -1.39
N PRO A 318 -6.11 17.95 -1.38
CA PRO A 318 -5.71 16.56 -1.12
C PRO A 318 -6.01 16.03 0.30
N ILE A 319 -6.45 16.87 1.22
CA ILE A 319 -6.80 16.53 2.60
C ILE A 319 -8.27 16.81 2.93
N LYS A 320 -9.13 16.81 1.91
CA LYS A 320 -10.55 17.05 2.08
C LYS A 320 -11.38 16.07 1.26
N TRP A 321 -12.43 15.50 1.90
CA TRP A 321 -13.44 14.72 1.21
C TRP A 321 -14.33 15.63 0.37
N ASP A 322 -14.22 15.58 -0.94
CA ASP A 322 -15.04 16.30 -1.90
C ASP A 322 -15.10 15.59 -3.26
N ASN A 323 -15.65 16.22 -4.26
CA ASN A 323 -15.84 15.67 -5.60
C ASN A 323 -14.76 16.14 -6.59
N GLY A 324 -13.68 16.76 -6.09
CA GLY A 324 -12.66 17.44 -6.90
C GLY A 324 -11.99 16.52 -7.92
N TYR A 325 -11.84 15.23 -7.64
CA TYR A 325 -11.29 14.27 -8.60
C TYR A 325 -12.12 14.20 -9.90
N PHE A 326 -13.43 13.95 -9.80
CA PHE A 326 -14.29 13.90 -10.97
C PHE A 326 -14.45 15.26 -11.63
N GLU A 327 -14.49 16.34 -10.85
CA GLU A 327 -14.59 17.70 -11.40
C GLU A 327 -13.40 18.01 -12.32
N LEU A 328 -12.18 17.66 -11.89
CA LEU A 328 -10.99 17.86 -12.72
C LEU A 328 -10.91 16.85 -13.87
N LEU A 329 -11.20 15.57 -13.62
CA LEU A 329 -11.16 14.53 -14.64
C LEU A 329 -12.02 14.90 -15.87
N PHE A 330 -13.22 15.42 -15.65
CA PHE A 330 -14.14 15.76 -16.73
C PHE A 330 -14.04 17.22 -17.22
N LYS A 331 -13.26 18.06 -16.53
CA LYS A 331 -13.06 19.47 -16.92
C LYS A 331 -12.00 19.65 -18.01
N TYR A 332 -10.99 18.79 -17.99
CA TYR A 332 -9.82 18.92 -18.85
C TYR A 332 -9.69 17.79 -19.85
N ASP A 333 -9.05 18.10 -20.98
CA ASP A 333 -8.38 17.12 -21.83
C ASP A 333 -7.03 16.79 -21.20
N TRP A 334 -6.60 15.54 -21.30
CA TRP A 334 -5.41 15.03 -20.64
C TRP A 334 -4.34 14.66 -21.66
N GLU A 335 -3.11 15.07 -21.41
CA GLU A 335 -1.94 14.74 -22.23
C GLU A 335 -0.99 13.83 -21.47
N LEU A 336 -0.50 12.81 -22.19
CA LEU A 336 0.45 11.88 -21.63
C LEU A 336 1.82 12.53 -21.44
N GLY A 337 2.36 12.41 -20.24
CA GLY A 337 3.70 12.88 -19.89
C GLY A 337 4.45 11.85 -19.05
N LYS A 338 5.53 12.28 -18.44
CA LYS A 338 6.33 11.45 -17.54
C LYS A 338 6.56 12.17 -16.21
N SER A 339 6.54 11.38 -15.13
CA SER A 339 6.95 11.84 -13.80
C SER A 339 8.46 12.04 -13.73
N PRO A 340 9.00 12.66 -12.66
CA PRO A 340 10.44 12.72 -12.41
C PRO A 340 11.11 11.34 -12.34
N ALA A 341 10.37 10.32 -11.89
CA ALA A 341 10.83 8.92 -11.87
C ALA A 341 10.76 8.22 -13.24
N GLY A 342 10.24 8.91 -14.28
CA GLY A 342 10.10 8.37 -15.62
C GLY A 342 8.82 7.58 -15.90
N ALA A 343 7.91 7.45 -14.92
CA ALA A 343 6.64 6.76 -15.09
C ALA A 343 5.67 7.56 -15.96
N HIS A 344 4.86 6.85 -16.74
CA HIS A 344 3.78 7.48 -17.52
C HIS A 344 2.68 8.00 -16.59
N GLN A 345 2.30 9.27 -16.79
CA GLN A 345 1.15 9.88 -16.11
C GLN A 345 0.52 10.96 -16.99
N TRP A 346 -0.72 11.30 -16.68
CA TRP A 346 -1.49 12.27 -17.46
C TRP A 346 -1.52 13.62 -16.79
N TYR A 347 -1.32 14.69 -17.58
CA TYR A 347 -1.40 16.08 -17.17
C TYR A 347 -2.55 16.78 -17.85
N ALA A 348 -3.23 17.66 -17.12
CA ALA A 348 -4.30 18.48 -17.70
C ALA A 348 -3.74 19.48 -18.73
N LYS A 349 -4.33 19.49 -19.94
CA LYS A 349 -3.96 20.44 -20.96
C LYS A 349 -4.43 21.84 -20.60
N ASP A 350 -3.53 22.82 -20.70
CA ASP A 350 -3.83 24.23 -20.40
C ASP A 350 -4.47 24.43 -19.00
N GLN A 351 -3.98 23.68 -18.00
CA GLN A 351 -4.50 23.72 -16.64
C GLN A 351 -4.39 25.14 -16.06
N LYS A 352 -5.50 25.60 -15.48
CA LYS A 352 -5.54 26.90 -14.82
C LYS A 352 -4.91 26.81 -13.43
N GLU A 353 -4.30 27.90 -12.97
CA GLU A 353 -3.66 27.95 -11.65
C GLU A 353 -4.63 27.67 -10.49
N GLU A 354 -5.91 28.04 -10.63
CA GLU A 354 -6.95 27.80 -9.63
C GLU A 354 -7.25 26.30 -9.44
N ASP A 355 -6.95 25.48 -10.45
CA ASP A 355 -7.17 24.03 -10.46
C ASP A 355 -5.90 23.22 -10.15
N MET A 356 -4.79 23.88 -9.85
CA MET A 356 -3.56 23.24 -9.40
C MET A 356 -3.65 22.84 -7.91
N ALA A 357 -2.98 21.76 -7.56
CA ALA A 357 -2.83 21.34 -6.17
C ALA A 357 -1.82 22.23 -5.44
N PRO A 358 -1.93 22.40 -4.11
CA PRO A 358 -0.82 22.92 -3.32
C PRO A 358 0.37 21.96 -3.39
N SER A 359 1.59 22.44 -3.25
CA SER A 359 2.72 21.56 -3.01
C SER A 359 2.63 20.94 -1.61
N ALA A 360 3.01 19.68 -1.48
CA ALA A 360 2.83 18.93 -0.24
C ALA A 360 3.66 19.47 0.94
N HIS A 361 4.82 20.07 0.64
CA HIS A 361 5.79 20.55 1.63
C HIS A 361 6.19 22.03 1.46
N ASP A 362 5.51 22.77 0.58
CA ASP A 362 5.73 24.21 0.33
C ASP A 362 4.40 24.89 0.01
N SER A 363 3.75 25.41 1.05
CA SER A 363 2.41 26.02 0.92
C SER A 363 2.32 27.21 -0.04
N ASP A 364 3.47 27.81 -0.38
CA ASP A 364 3.53 28.96 -1.29
C ASP A 364 3.58 28.55 -2.77
N LYS A 365 3.73 27.24 -3.02
CA LYS A 365 3.80 26.69 -4.37
C LYS A 365 2.55 25.89 -4.72
N LYS A 366 2.27 25.89 -6.01
CA LYS A 366 1.26 25.02 -6.63
C LYS A 366 1.90 24.12 -7.66
N GLU A 367 1.33 22.94 -7.80
CA GLU A 367 1.78 21.88 -8.70
C GLU A 367 0.61 21.44 -9.59
N PRO A 368 0.87 21.02 -10.84
CA PRO A 368 -0.16 20.44 -11.68
C PRO A 368 -0.81 19.22 -11.02
N THR A 369 -2.12 19.09 -11.18
CA THR A 369 -2.79 17.83 -10.85
C THR A 369 -2.54 16.80 -11.93
N ILE A 370 -2.58 15.53 -11.57
CA ILE A 370 -2.34 14.39 -12.45
C ILE A 370 -3.54 13.45 -12.51
N MET A 371 -3.57 12.62 -13.55
CA MET A 371 -4.46 11.47 -13.67
C MET A 371 -3.66 10.23 -14.08
#